data_4a83ef58442c6ddb5c3ef10a2729a814
#
_entry.id   4a83ef58442c6ddb5c3ef10a2729a814
#
_cell.length_a   1.000
_cell.length_b   1.000
_cell.length_c   1.000
_cell.angle_alpha   90.00
_cell.angle_beta   90.00
_cell.angle_gamma   90.00
#
_symmetry.space_group_name_H-M   'P 1'
#
loop_
_entity.id
_entity.type
_entity.pdbx_description
1 polymer ?
#
loop_
_entity_poly.entity_id
_entity_poly.type
_entity_poly.pdbx_seq_one_letter_code
_entity_poly.pdbx_strand_id
1 'polypeptide(L)'
;MKMQIVTIFVLLLLIFPSIGFFMDAEAHPLFNSSEEWMGDHRVQISTQPEIPAVGEKIQVLLRVVDADFEELDRFLLGIRIFYHENQIGAIQPAVYENGHLEMDYAFEESGNHIFYVDLYDVAQDGGVLTYVFNISAQSQFGYIFIGAITCGGIMGGVIFGYIYFSKLRSKLRR
;
A
#
# COMPACT_ATOMS: atom_id res chain seq x y z
N MET A 1 -42.34 -17.99 -17.55
CA MET A 1 -41.79 -16.64 -17.74
C MET A 1 -41.08 -16.10 -16.51
N LYS A 2 -41.65 -16.10 -15.29
CA LYS A 2 -40.97 -15.59 -14.08
C LYS A 2 -39.68 -16.35 -13.67
N MET A 3 -39.61 -17.67 -13.88
CA MET A 3 -38.44 -18.49 -13.55
C MET A 3 -37.24 -18.21 -14.47
N GLN A 4 -37.49 -17.93 -15.75
CA GLN A 4 -36.45 -17.58 -16.71
C GLN A 4 -35.82 -16.22 -16.41
N ILE A 5 -36.60 -15.25 -15.95
CA ILE A 5 -36.10 -13.91 -15.57
C ILE A 5 -35.18 -14.02 -14.34
N VAL A 6 -35.55 -14.84 -13.36
CA VAL A 6 -34.70 -15.05 -12.17
C VAL A 6 -33.39 -15.75 -12.52
N THR A 7 -33.44 -16.73 -13.44
CA THR A 7 -32.22 -17.44 -13.88
C THR A 7 -31.28 -16.49 -14.64
N ILE A 8 -31.82 -15.63 -15.50
CA ILE A 8 -31.05 -14.62 -16.23
C ILE A 8 -30.43 -13.61 -15.25
N PHE A 9 -31.18 -13.18 -14.22
CA PHE A 9 -30.67 -12.23 -13.24
C PHE A 9 -29.53 -12.81 -12.39
N VAL A 10 -29.63 -14.09 -11.99
CA VAL A 10 -28.58 -14.80 -11.26
C VAL A 10 -27.35 -15.02 -12.13
N LEU A 11 -27.53 -15.34 -13.41
CA LEU A 11 -26.43 -15.47 -14.38
C LEU A 11 -25.74 -14.12 -14.60
N LEU A 12 -26.47 -13.02 -14.74
CA LEU A 12 -25.92 -11.67 -14.84
C LEU A 12 -25.12 -11.28 -13.59
N LEU A 13 -25.58 -11.64 -12.39
CA LEU A 13 -24.93 -11.34 -11.13
C LEU A 13 -23.62 -12.15 -10.93
N LEU A 14 -23.51 -13.32 -11.58
CA LEU A 14 -22.30 -14.16 -11.58
C LEU A 14 -21.29 -13.69 -12.65
N ILE A 15 -21.76 -13.10 -13.75
CA ILE A 15 -20.89 -12.63 -14.86
C ILE A 15 -20.34 -11.22 -14.56
N PHE A 16 -21.11 -10.36 -13.87
CA PHE A 16 -20.74 -8.98 -13.61
C PHE A 16 -19.39 -8.82 -12.85
N PRO A 17 -19.08 -9.63 -11.82
CA PRO A 17 -17.77 -9.55 -11.18
C PRO A 17 -16.61 -9.99 -12.09
N SER A 18 -16.88 -10.88 -13.06
CA SER A 18 -15.85 -11.40 -13.95
C SER A 18 -15.37 -10.39 -15.00
N ILE A 19 -16.20 -9.40 -15.33
CA ILE A 19 -15.84 -8.35 -16.31
C ILE A 19 -14.92 -7.30 -15.69
N GLY A 20 -14.97 -7.10 -14.38
CA GLY A 20 -14.11 -6.15 -13.66
C GLY A 20 -12.65 -6.61 -13.50
N PHE A 21 -12.34 -7.90 -13.70
CA PHE A 21 -10.98 -8.43 -13.54
C PHE A 21 -10.10 -8.30 -14.79
N PHE A 22 -10.65 -7.82 -15.90
CA PHE A 22 -9.89 -7.64 -17.16
C PHE A 22 -9.53 -6.17 -17.44
N MET A 23 -9.78 -5.26 -16.51
CA MET A 23 -9.19 -3.93 -16.60
C MET A 23 -7.75 -4.07 -16.09
N ASP A 24 -6.78 -3.94 -16.99
CA ASP A 24 -5.41 -3.69 -16.59
C ASP A 24 -5.43 -2.51 -15.64
N ALA A 25 -5.22 -2.79 -14.35
CA ALA A 25 -4.96 -1.74 -13.38
C ALA A 25 -3.59 -1.19 -13.76
N GLU A 26 -3.57 -0.08 -14.50
CA GLU A 26 -2.38 0.76 -14.56
C GLU A 26 -1.94 0.97 -13.12
N ALA A 27 -0.68 0.67 -12.88
CA ALA A 27 -0.08 0.73 -11.56
C ALA A 27 -0.42 2.06 -10.90
N HIS A 28 -1.38 2.04 -10.00
CA HIS A 28 -1.62 3.16 -9.10
C HIS A 28 -0.33 3.40 -8.32
N PRO A 29 0.01 4.65 -8.02
CA PRO A 29 1.16 4.93 -7.18
C PRO A 29 1.05 4.08 -5.92
N LEU A 30 2.09 3.36 -5.62
CA LEU A 30 2.20 2.48 -4.46
C LEU A 30 1.67 3.22 -3.23
N PHE A 31 0.83 2.61 -2.40
CA PHE A 31 0.22 3.27 -1.22
C PHE A 31 1.27 3.84 -0.26
N ASN A 32 2.43 3.21 -0.19
CA ASN A 32 3.61 3.69 0.51
C ASN A 32 4.73 4.02 -0.48
N SER A 33 4.39 4.78 -1.51
CA SER A 33 5.34 5.40 -2.43
C SER A 33 5.13 6.90 -2.38
N SER A 34 6.19 7.62 -2.17
CA SER A 34 6.16 9.07 -2.13
C SER A 34 7.44 9.64 -2.72
N GLU A 35 7.34 10.85 -3.24
CA GLU A 35 8.49 11.58 -3.74
C GLU A 35 8.41 13.04 -3.29
N GLU A 36 9.57 13.62 -3.05
CA GLU A 36 9.69 15.03 -2.67
C GLU A 36 10.88 15.66 -3.38
N TRP A 37 10.68 16.88 -3.83
CA TRP A 37 11.72 17.72 -4.44
C TRP A 37 12.21 18.73 -3.42
N MET A 38 13.53 18.90 -3.35
CA MET A 38 14.16 19.98 -2.59
C MET A 38 15.41 20.47 -3.30
N GLY A 39 15.40 21.75 -3.71
CA GLY A 39 16.42 22.27 -4.60
C GLY A 39 16.44 21.53 -5.94
N ASP A 40 17.63 21.09 -6.34
CA ASP A 40 17.86 20.37 -7.60
C ASP A 40 17.85 18.84 -7.42
N HIS A 41 17.35 18.34 -6.27
CA HIS A 41 17.36 16.92 -5.98
C HIS A 41 15.97 16.42 -5.65
N ARG A 42 15.67 15.20 -6.09
CA ARG A 42 14.44 14.46 -5.76
C ARG A 42 14.78 13.18 -5.03
N VAL A 43 14.09 12.94 -3.94
CA VAL A 43 14.12 11.67 -3.24
C VAL A 43 12.77 10.98 -3.38
N GLN A 44 12.80 9.71 -3.74
CA GLN A 44 11.65 8.82 -3.77
C GLN A 44 11.84 7.75 -2.71
N ILE A 45 10.76 7.40 -2.02
CA ILE A 45 10.72 6.28 -1.09
C ILE A 45 9.56 5.35 -1.45
N SER A 46 9.76 4.06 -1.31
CA SER A 46 8.71 3.06 -1.47
C SER A 46 8.95 1.85 -0.59
N THR A 47 7.92 1.03 -0.38
CA THR A 47 8.02 -0.21 0.39
C THR A 47 7.61 -1.42 -0.45
N GLN A 48 8.25 -2.56 -0.18
CA GLN A 48 7.87 -3.85 -0.73
C GLN A 48 7.70 -4.87 0.41
N PRO A 49 6.48 -5.38 0.68
CA PRO A 49 5.24 -5.11 -0.04
C PRO A 49 4.76 -3.64 0.12
N GLU A 50 3.90 -3.24 -0.80
CA GLU A 50 3.29 -1.90 -0.87
C GLU A 50 2.51 -1.54 0.41
N ILE A 51 1.90 -2.51 1.03
CA ILE A 51 1.19 -2.37 2.31
C ILE A 51 1.90 -3.25 3.33
N PRO A 52 2.89 -2.71 4.05
CA PRO A 52 3.61 -3.48 5.05
C PRO A 52 2.74 -3.84 6.24
N ALA A 53 2.91 -5.04 6.76
CA ALA A 53 2.28 -5.48 7.99
C ALA A 53 3.27 -5.43 9.17
N VAL A 54 2.74 -5.14 10.34
CA VAL A 54 3.52 -5.15 11.59
C VAL A 54 4.13 -6.53 11.83
N GLY A 55 5.42 -6.55 12.18
CA GLY A 55 6.18 -7.78 12.45
C GLY A 55 6.68 -8.52 11.21
N GLU A 56 6.34 -8.04 10.00
CA GLU A 56 6.89 -8.59 8.76
C GLU A 56 8.15 -7.85 8.33
N LYS A 57 9.12 -8.62 7.81
CA LYS A 57 10.32 -8.05 7.20
C LYS A 57 9.96 -7.54 5.81
N ILE A 58 10.20 -6.27 5.59
CA ILE A 58 9.92 -5.57 4.33
C ILE A 58 11.21 -4.99 3.76
N GLN A 59 11.16 -4.63 2.49
CA GLN A 59 12.19 -3.78 1.88
C GLN A 59 11.69 -2.34 1.79
N VAL A 60 12.53 -1.41 2.22
CA VAL A 60 12.37 0.02 1.97
C VAL A 60 13.37 0.40 0.87
N LEU A 61 12.84 0.99 -0.18
CA LEU A 61 13.59 1.38 -1.37
C LEU A 61 13.63 2.90 -1.43
N LEU A 62 14.82 3.45 -1.55
CA LEU A 62 15.06 4.88 -1.72
C LEU A 62 15.78 5.11 -3.05
N ARG A 63 15.37 6.15 -3.76
CA ARG A 63 15.99 6.60 -4.98
C ARG A 63 16.26 8.09 -4.91
N VAL A 64 17.47 8.49 -5.28
CA VAL A 64 17.90 9.90 -5.31
C VAL A 64 18.31 10.27 -6.72
N VAL A 65 17.69 11.30 -7.27
CA VAL A 65 17.97 11.81 -8.61
C VAL A 65 18.16 13.32 -8.58
N ASP A 66 18.86 13.84 -9.58
CA ASP A 66 19.03 15.26 -9.80
C ASP A 66 17.88 15.90 -10.61
N ALA A 67 18.06 17.18 -11.01
CA ALA A 67 17.09 17.93 -11.78
C ALA A 67 16.84 17.36 -13.19
N ASP A 68 17.80 16.65 -13.76
CA ASP A 68 17.72 16.01 -15.08
C ASP A 68 17.17 14.58 -15.00
N PHE A 69 16.74 14.14 -13.82
CA PHE A 69 16.26 12.78 -13.50
C PHE A 69 17.34 11.70 -13.60
N GLU A 70 18.60 12.10 -13.59
CA GLU A 70 19.72 11.17 -13.55
C GLU A 70 19.99 10.74 -12.10
N GLU A 71 20.31 9.47 -11.90
CA GLU A 71 20.66 8.93 -10.58
C GLU A 71 22.00 9.48 -10.12
N LEU A 72 22.10 9.88 -8.85
CA LEU A 72 23.34 10.36 -8.29
C LEU A 72 24.37 9.23 -8.19
N ASP A 73 25.50 9.36 -8.83
CA ASP A 73 26.58 8.37 -8.77
C ASP A 73 27.00 8.07 -7.33
N ARG A 74 27.01 9.10 -6.49
CA ARG A 74 27.45 9.01 -5.09
C ARG A 74 26.76 10.07 -4.24
N PHE A 75 26.23 9.66 -3.09
CA PHE A 75 25.58 10.57 -2.13
C PHE A 75 25.76 10.09 -0.70
N LEU A 76 25.77 11.03 0.26
CA LEU A 76 25.82 10.77 1.70
C LEU A 76 24.40 10.94 2.27
N LEU A 77 23.85 9.86 2.81
CA LEU A 77 22.46 9.83 3.29
C LEU A 77 22.36 9.18 4.66
N GLY A 78 21.52 9.76 5.51
CA GLY A 78 21.08 9.22 6.79
C GLY A 78 19.56 9.17 6.87
N ILE A 79 19.03 8.29 7.73
CA ILE A 79 17.57 8.16 7.91
C ILE A 79 17.27 8.18 9.41
N ARG A 80 16.23 8.94 9.78
CA ARG A 80 15.65 8.93 11.12
C ARG A 80 14.19 8.54 11.02
N ILE A 81 13.76 7.58 11.83
CA ILE A 81 12.41 7.03 11.79
C ILE A 81 11.70 7.38 13.09
N PHE A 82 10.51 7.97 12.97
CA PHE A 82 9.69 8.36 14.10
C PHE A 82 8.34 7.67 14.06
N TYR A 83 7.85 7.29 15.23
CA TYR A 83 6.47 6.87 15.45
C TYR A 83 5.87 7.80 16.50
N HIS A 84 4.79 8.51 16.13
CA HIS A 84 4.33 9.69 16.86
C HIS A 84 5.47 10.72 17.02
N GLU A 85 5.80 11.09 18.25
CA GLU A 85 6.87 12.04 18.56
C GLU A 85 8.20 11.37 18.95
N ASN A 86 8.24 10.03 19.00
CA ASN A 86 9.39 9.29 19.44
C ASN A 86 10.22 8.79 18.26
N GLN A 87 11.53 9.02 18.34
CA GLN A 87 12.45 8.40 17.40
C GLN A 87 12.61 6.92 17.76
N ILE A 88 12.19 6.03 16.83
CA ILE A 88 12.23 4.58 17.01
C ILE A 88 13.37 3.91 16.24
N GLY A 89 13.96 4.61 15.28
CA GLY A 89 15.07 4.08 14.49
C GLY A 89 15.93 5.17 13.90
N ALA A 90 17.17 4.81 13.58
CA ALA A 90 18.07 5.66 12.82
C ALA A 90 19.08 4.82 12.02
N ILE A 91 19.35 5.26 10.80
CA ILE A 91 20.47 4.81 9.98
C ILE A 91 21.46 5.96 9.95
N GLN A 92 22.66 5.68 10.45
CA GLN A 92 23.72 6.69 10.48
C GLN A 92 24.10 7.11 9.05
N PRO A 93 24.49 8.38 8.85
CA PRO A 93 24.94 8.84 7.56
C PRO A 93 26.06 7.95 6.99
N ALA A 94 25.83 7.43 5.80
CA ALA A 94 26.75 6.60 5.05
C ALA A 94 26.74 6.98 3.57
N VAL A 95 27.83 6.67 2.88
CA VAL A 95 27.94 6.91 1.44
C VAL A 95 27.31 5.75 0.69
N TYR A 96 26.44 6.10 -0.26
CA TYR A 96 25.79 5.18 -1.19
C TYR A 96 26.15 5.52 -2.62
N GLU A 97 26.03 4.56 -3.50
CA GLU A 97 26.37 4.68 -4.92
C GLU A 97 25.18 4.28 -5.79
N ASN A 98 25.20 4.69 -7.06
CA ASN A 98 24.19 4.35 -8.06
C ASN A 98 22.77 4.83 -7.76
N GLY A 99 22.62 5.94 -7.07
CA GLY A 99 21.35 6.66 -6.91
C GLY A 99 20.29 5.97 -6.07
N HIS A 100 20.55 4.79 -5.51
CA HIS A 100 19.53 4.06 -4.73
C HIS A 100 20.09 3.37 -3.49
N LEU A 101 19.19 3.18 -2.53
CA LEU A 101 19.42 2.42 -1.29
C LEU A 101 18.26 1.45 -1.09
N GLU A 102 18.60 0.20 -0.84
CA GLU A 102 17.64 -0.82 -0.40
C GLU A 102 18.00 -1.24 1.02
N MET A 103 16.99 -1.28 1.88
CA MET A 103 17.18 -1.73 3.25
C MET A 103 16.03 -2.60 3.74
N ASP A 104 16.38 -3.60 4.54
CA ASP A 104 15.41 -4.40 5.27
C ASP A 104 14.94 -3.65 6.52
N TYR A 105 13.62 -3.61 6.73
CA TYR A 105 13.01 -2.98 7.90
C TYR A 105 11.82 -3.82 8.39
N ALA A 106 11.46 -3.70 9.66
CA ALA A 106 10.25 -4.29 10.22
C ALA A 106 9.57 -3.28 11.13
N PHE A 107 8.30 -3.02 10.88
CA PHE A 107 7.49 -2.16 11.72
C PHE A 107 7.06 -2.91 12.98
N GLU A 108 7.27 -2.33 14.15
CA GLU A 108 6.83 -2.90 15.43
C GLU A 108 5.40 -2.45 15.79
N GLU A 109 5.00 -1.27 15.34
CA GLU A 109 3.71 -0.66 15.61
C GLU A 109 2.91 -0.43 14.32
N SER A 110 1.58 -0.53 14.41
CA SER A 110 0.70 -0.19 13.31
C SER A 110 0.37 1.30 13.29
N GLY A 111 0.25 1.85 12.09
CA GLY A 111 -0.06 3.28 11.91
C GLY A 111 1.00 3.99 11.09
N ASN A 112 1.03 5.30 11.22
CA ASN A 112 1.87 6.16 10.42
C ASN A 112 3.24 6.37 11.07
N HIS A 113 4.29 6.10 10.28
CA HIS A 113 5.69 6.32 10.64
C HIS A 113 6.25 7.44 9.77
N ILE A 114 7.03 8.32 10.37
CA ILE A 114 7.65 9.44 9.67
C ILE A 114 9.13 9.12 9.45
N PHE A 115 9.52 9.08 8.18
CA PHE A 115 10.90 8.90 7.75
C PHE A 115 11.47 10.26 7.38
N TYR A 116 12.47 10.72 8.13
CA TYR A 116 13.30 11.85 7.77
C TYR A 116 14.52 11.32 7.04
N VAL A 117 14.62 11.65 5.77
CA VAL A 117 15.76 11.28 4.92
C VAL A 117 16.64 12.50 4.78
N ASP A 118 17.79 12.45 5.42
CA ASP A 118 18.78 13.54 5.45
C ASP A 118 19.83 13.29 4.37
N LEU A 119 19.84 14.14 3.35
CA LEU A 119 20.79 14.10 2.25
C LEU A 119 21.85 15.18 2.49
N TYR A 120 23.09 14.75 2.62
CA TYR A 120 24.24 15.60 2.95
C TYR A 120 25.05 15.90 1.69
N ASP A 121 25.85 16.97 1.76
CA ASP A 121 26.85 17.36 0.75
C ASP A 121 26.30 17.68 -0.66
N VAL A 122 24.98 17.84 -0.80
CA VAL A 122 24.33 18.16 -2.09
C VAL A 122 23.70 19.56 -2.11
N ALA A 123 23.45 20.16 -0.94
CA ALA A 123 22.94 21.51 -0.87
C ALA A 123 24.01 22.52 -1.32
N GLN A 124 23.61 23.55 -2.06
CA GLN A 124 24.54 24.59 -2.59
C GLN A 124 25.27 25.36 -1.48
N ASP A 125 24.69 25.41 -0.28
CA ASP A 125 25.27 26.06 0.90
C ASP A 125 26.06 25.09 1.80
N GLY A 126 26.18 23.81 1.40
CA GLY A 126 26.79 22.75 2.21
C GLY A 126 25.91 22.27 3.37
N GLY A 127 24.63 22.64 3.36
CA GLY A 127 23.65 22.21 4.36
C GLY A 127 23.18 20.78 4.15
N VAL A 128 22.17 20.40 4.93
CA VAL A 128 21.51 19.09 4.85
C VAL A 128 20.12 19.31 4.28
N LEU A 129 19.77 18.57 3.22
CA LEU A 129 18.39 18.53 2.71
C LEU A 129 17.64 17.42 3.45
N THR A 130 16.58 17.78 4.16
CA THR A 130 15.78 16.82 4.93
C THR A 130 14.42 16.61 4.28
N TYR A 131 14.21 15.45 3.71
CA TYR A 131 12.93 15.02 3.11
C TYR A 131 12.10 14.30 4.14
N VAL A 132 10.76 14.46 4.08
CA VAL A 132 9.84 13.92 5.09
C VAL A 132 8.79 13.03 4.44
N PHE A 133 8.82 11.76 4.73
CA PHE A 133 7.90 10.79 4.17
C PHE A 133 7.04 10.12 5.23
N ASN A 134 5.78 9.88 4.89
CA ASN A 134 4.84 9.15 5.73
C ASN A 134 4.68 7.73 5.18
N ILE A 135 5.04 6.73 5.96
CA ILE A 135 4.92 5.31 5.65
C ILE A 135 3.96 4.68 6.64
N SER A 136 2.90 4.04 6.14
CA SER A 136 1.90 3.40 6.99
C SER A 136 2.09 1.89 7.04
N ALA A 137 2.11 1.34 8.27
CA ALA A 137 2.11 -0.10 8.51
C ALA A 137 0.75 -0.58 9.02
N GLN A 138 0.24 -1.68 8.47
CA GLN A 138 -1.04 -2.24 8.87
C GLN A 138 -0.88 -3.28 9.98
N SER A 139 -1.87 -3.29 10.88
CA SER A 139 -2.00 -4.39 11.84
C SER A 139 -2.39 -5.68 11.10
N GLN A 140 -1.80 -6.81 11.48
CA GLN A 140 -2.19 -8.13 10.97
C GLN A 140 -3.67 -8.45 11.21
N PHE A 141 -4.27 -7.90 12.27
CA PHE A 141 -5.70 -8.03 12.56
C PHE A 141 -6.59 -7.36 11.50
N GLY A 142 -6.09 -6.36 10.77
CA GLY A 142 -6.83 -5.71 9.69
C GLY A 142 -7.21 -6.70 8.58
N TYR A 143 -6.31 -7.55 8.16
CA TYR A 143 -6.55 -8.58 7.14
C TYR A 143 -7.55 -9.64 7.63
N ILE A 144 -7.44 -10.08 8.90
CA ILE A 144 -8.38 -11.03 9.51
C ILE A 144 -9.78 -10.43 9.56
N PHE A 145 -9.89 -9.16 9.91
CA PHE A 145 -11.16 -8.44 9.98
C PHE A 145 -11.83 -8.32 8.60
N ILE A 146 -11.08 -7.93 7.57
CA ILE A 146 -11.58 -7.86 6.18
C ILE A 146 -12.03 -9.26 5.71
N GLY A 147 -11.22 -10.28 5.97
CA GLY A 147 -11.57 -11.68 5.67
C GLY A 147 -12.85 -12.13 6.34
N ALA A 148 -13.02 -11.82 7.63
CA ALA A 148 -14.22 -12.18 8.40
C ALA A 148 -15.48 -11.49 7.87
N ILE A 149 -15.41 -10.18 7.53
CA ILE A 149 -16.54 -9.44 6.95
C ILE A 149 -16.90 -10.01 5.58
N THR A 150 -15.91 -10.30 4.76
CA THR A 150 -16.14 -10.85 3.41
C THR A 150 -16.81 -12.22 3.48
N CYS A 151 -16.28 -13.13 4.30
CA CYS A 151 -16.88 -14.46 4.52
C CYS A 151 -18.29 -14.36 5.11
N GLY A 152 -18.50 -13.50 6.10
CA GLY A 152 -19.80 -13.24 6.71
C GLY A 152 -20.82 -12.69 5.72
N GLY A 153 -20.40 -11.77 4.87
CA GLY A 153 -21.24 -11.21 3.79
C GLY A 153 -21.66 -12.26 2.76
N ILE A 154 -20.73 -13.12 2.33
CA ILE A 154 -21.02 -14.21 1.40
C ILE A 154 -22.00 -15.20 2.05
N MET A 155 -21.74 -15.65 3.27
CA MET A 155 -22.64 -16.58 3.98
C MET A 155 -24.03 -15.99 4.19
N GLY A 156 -24.11 -14.72 4.60
CA GLY A 156 -25.37 -14.00 4.76
C GLY A 156 -26.15 -13.93 3.44
N GLY A 157 -25.48 -13.62 2.34
CA GLY A 157 -26.08 -13.60 1.00
C GLY A 157 -26.63 -14.96 0.56
N VAL A 158 -25.89 -16.05 0.81
CA VAL A 158 -26.33 -17.42 0.51
C VAL A 158 -27.55 -17.80 1.33
N ILE A 159 -27.54 -17.54 2.64
CA ILE A 159 -28.67 -17.84 3.54
C ILE A 159 -29.91 -17.04 3.12
N PHE A 160 -29.75 -15.74 2.88
CA PHE A 160 -30.84 -14.89 2.44
C PHE A 160 -31.41 -15.35 1.10
N GLY A 161 -30.54 -15.66 0.15
CA GLY A 161 -30.93 -16.22 -1.14
C GLY A 161 -31.74 -17.52 -0.99
N TYR A 162 -31.24 -18.46 -0.16
CA TYR A 162 -31.94 -19.72 0.08
C TYR A 162 -33.35 -19.52 0.67
N ILE A 163 -33.48 -18.66 1.67
CA ILE A 163 -34.77 -18.35 2.29
C ILE A 163 -35.72 -17.68 1.31
N TYR A 164 -35.23 -16.72 0.54
CA TYR A 164 -36.02 -15.98 -0.43
C TYR A 164 -36.52 -16.89 -1.54
N PHE A 165 -35.65 -17.72 -2.13
CA PHE A 165 -36.05 -18.65 -3.19
C PHE A 165 -36.98 -19.75 -2.69
N SER A 166 -36.79 -20.21 -1.47
CA SER A 166 -37.71 -21.18 -0.82
C SER A 166 -39.13 -20.60 -0.70
N LYS A 167 -39.25 -19.35 -0.23
CA LYS A 167 -40.53 -18.64 -0.14
C LYS A 167 -41.18 -18.38 -1.51
N LEU A 168 -40.40 -18.06 -2.51
CA LEU A 168 -40.92 -17.87 -3.87
C LEU A 168 -41.47 -19.17 -4.46
N ARG A 169 -40.76 -20.31 -4.28
CA ARG A 169 -41.21 -21.62 -4.74
C ARG A 169 -42.51 -22.05 -4.08
N SER A 170 -42.73 -21.76 -2.81
CA SER A 170 -43.95 -22.09 -2.10
C SER A 170 -45.18 -21.29 -2.60
N LYS A 171 -44.99 -20.04 -3.04
CA LYS A 171 -46.03 -19.19 -3.62
C LYS A 171 -46.42 -19.57 -5.06
N LEU A 172 -45.49 -20.18 -5.82
CA LEU A 172 -45.75 -20.63 -7.19
C LEU A 172 -46.43 -22.01 -7.29
N ARG A 173 -46.47 -22.75 -6.18
CA ARG A 173 -47.15 -24.07 -6.08
C ARG A 173 -48.60 -24.01 -5.58
N ARG A 174 -49.06 -22.83 -5.20
CA ARG A 174 -50.50 -22.56 -4.89
C ARG A 174 -51.13 -21.82 -6.08
#